data_50bb1d166f19a0e6366cc8058310c221
#
_entry.id   50bb1d166f19a0e6366cc8058310c221
#
_cell.length_a   1.000
_cell.length_b   1.000
_cell.length_c   1.000
_cell.angle_alpha   90.00
_cell.angle_beta   90.00
_cell.angle_gamma   90.00
#
_symmetry.space_group_name_H-M   'P 1'
#
loop_
_entity.id
_entity.type
_entity.pdbx_description
1 polymer ?
#
loop_
_entity_poly.entity_id
_entity_poly.type
_entity_poly.pdbx_seq_one_letter_code
_entity_poly.pdbx_strand_id
1 'polypeptide(L)'
;MNSNAPSDPALLSATELVGLYRSKRLSPVEAVKATLARIERFNGAVNAYCHLDPEGALAAARLSEQRWMAGSPKGLTDGVPLGVKDNIAVAGMPSRFGSKLTSTDPQTIDAPAVVRL
;
A
#
# COMPACT_ATOMS: atom_id res chain seq x y z
N MET A 1 -22.59 -0.37 25.23
CA MET A 1 -21.71 0.69 24.74
C MET A 1 -21.25 0.33 23.34
N ASN A 2 -21.87 0.93 22.35
CA ASN A 2 -21.44 0.72 20.97
C ASN A 2 -20.23 1.63 20.71
N SER A 3 -19.02 1.08 20.81
CA SER A 3 -17.83 1.72 20.29
C SER A 3 -17.86 1.62 18.75
N ASN A 4 -18.70 2.42 18.14
CA ASN A 4 -18.75 2.57 16.68
C ASN A 4 -17.74 3.62 16.22
N ALA A 5 -16.56 3.65 16.84
CA ALA A 5 -15.42 4.30 16.24
C ALA A 5 -15.03 3.43 15.03
N PRO A 6 -14.92 3.99 13.82
CA PRO A 6 -14.42 3.23 12.69
C PRO A 6 -13.05 2.68 13.10
N SER A 7 -12.89 1.36 13.02
CA SER A 7 -11.60 0.72 13.25
C SER A 7 -10.58 1.36 12.31
N ASP A 8 -9.38 1.63 12.83
CA ASP A 8 -8.28 2.22 12.03
C ASP A 8 -8.13 1.43 10.71
N PRO A 9 -8.29 2.07 9.54
CA PRO A 9 -8.20 1.38 8.26
C PRO A 9 -6.88 0.63 8.06
N ALA A 10 -5.81 1.06 8.70
CA ALA A 10 -4.51 0.39 8.65
C ALA A 10 -4.48 -0.96 9.40
N LEU A 11 -5.50 -1.28 10.16
CA LEU A 11 -5.63 -2.54 10.91
C LEU A 11 -6.63 -3.51 10.28
N LEU A 12 -7.33 -3.09 9.24
CA LEU A 12 -8.29 -3.93 8.55
C LEU A 12 -7.60 -4.95 7.63
N SER A 13 -8.18 -6.10 7.51
CA SER A 13 -7.76 -7.11 6.53
C SER A 13 -8.04 -6.64 5.10
N ALA A 14 -7.36 -7.24 4.12
CA ALA A 14 -7.61 -6.96 2.71
C ALA A 14 -9.08 -7.18 2.31
N THR A 15 -9.70 -8.23 2.84
CA THR A 15 -11.12 -8.55 2.59
C THR A 15 -12.06 -7.48 3.13
N GLU A 16 -11.78 -6.98 4.34
CA GLU A 16 -12.57 -5.89 4.94
C GLU A 16 -12.41 -4.59 4.16
N LEU A 17 -11.17 -4.23 3.78
CA LEU A 17 -10.91 -3.04 2.96
C LEU A 17 -11.69 -3.09 1.64
N VAL A 18 -11.58 -4.19 0.90
CA VAL A 18 -12.28 -4.37 -0.39
C VAL A 18 -13.80 -4.32 -0.22
N GLY A 19 -14.33 -4.90 0.85
CA GLY A 19 -15.77 -4.80 1.18
C GLY A 19 -16.21 -3.35 1.40
N LEU A 20 -15.39 -2.56 2.09
CA LEU A 20 -15.64 -1.14 2.34
C LEU A 20 -15.51 -0.29 1.07
N TYR A 21 -14.53 -0.59 0.19
CA TYR A 21 -14.40 0.09 -1.11
C TYR A 21 -15.62 -0.17 -2.00
N ARG A 22 -16.07 -1.41 -2.06
CA ARG A 22 -17.25 -1.82 -2.84
C ARG A 22 -18.51 -1.11 -2.36
N SER A 23 -18.68 -0.97 -1.05
CA SER A 23 -19.82 -0.27 -0.44
C SER A 23 -19.65 1.25 -0.39
N LYS A 24 -18.53 1.79 -0.87
CA LYS A 24 -18.18 3.23 -0.87
C LYS A 24 -18.16 3.84 0.55
N ARG A 25 -17.87 3.03 1.56
CA ARG A 25 -17.77 3.45 2.97
C ARG A 25 -16.34 3.81 3.36
N LEU A 26 -15.37 3.45 2.55
CA LEU A 26 -13.96 3.79 2.68
C LEU A 26 -13.36 3.87 1.27
N SER A 27 -12.40 4.75 1.07
CA SER A 27 -11.65 4.82 -0.19
C SER A 27 -10.25 4.23 -0.07
N PRO A 28 -9.65 3.76 -1.18
CA PRO A 28 -8.23 3.40 -1.22
C PRO A 28 -7.31 4.52 -0.73
N VAL A 29 -7.66 5.77 -1.00
CA VAL A 29 -6.88 6.94 -0.53
C VAL A 29 -6.88 7.03 0.99
N GLU A 30 -8.04 6.84 1.63
CA GLU A 30 -8.13 6.84 3.09
C GLU A 30 -7.33 5.70 3.72
N ALA A 31 -7.41 4.49 3.14
CA ALA A 31 -6.66 3.34 3.61
C ALA A 31 -5.13 3.54 3.50
N VAL A 32 -4.65 4.08 2.38
CA VAL A 32 -3.22 4.39 2.18
C VAL A 32 -2.76 5.49 3.12
N LYS A 33 -3.55 6.54 3.33
CA LYS A 33 -3.22 7.60 4.31
C LYS A 33 -3.09 7.05 5.72
N ALA A 34 -4.02 6.19 6.15
CA ALA A 34 -3.96 5.56 7.47
C ALA A 34 -2.72 4.67 7.60
N THR A 35 -2.41 3.88 6.57
CA THR A 35 -1.21 3.03 6.54
C THR A 35 0.08 3.87 6.63
N LEU A 36 0.19 4.92 5.83
CA LEU A 36 1.37 5.81 5.84
C LEU A 36 1.55 6.51 7.20
N ALA A 37 0.46 7.00 7.79
CA ALA A 37 0.51 7.62 9.12
C ALA A 37 0.99 6.63 10.20
N ARG A 38 0.58 5.38 10.09
CA ARG A 38 1.04 4.32 10.99
C ARG A 38 2.51 3.99 10.79
N ILE A 39 2.97 3.92 9.54
CA ILE A 39 4.40 3.74 9.22
C ILE A 39 5.22 4.89 9.81
N GLU A 40 4.81 6.12 9.57
CA GLU A 40 5.48 7.32 10.10
C GLU A 40 5.62 7.25 11.63
N ARG A 41 4.58 6.83 12.31
CA ARG A 41 4.57 6.74 13.78
C ARG A 41 5.51 5.67 14.34
N PHE A 42 5.62 4.51 13.68
CA PHE A 42 6.28 3.33 14.27
C PHE A 42 7.58 2.93 13.59
N ASN A 43 7.82 3.32 12.34
CA ASN A 43 8.97 2.83 11.58
C ASN A 43 10.31 3.19 12.21
N GLY A 44 10.42 4.36 12.84
CA GLY A 44 11.64 4.77 13.53
C GLY A 44 12.06 3.83 14.67
N ALA A 45 11.09 3.17 15.31
CA ALA A 45 11.35 2.22 16.40
C ALA A 45 11.60 0.78 15.91
N VAL A 46 10.96 0.38 14.80
CA VAL A 46 10.97 -1.02 14.35
C VAL A 46 11.75 -1.27 13.07
N ASN A 47 12.08 -0.22 12.29
CA ASN A 47 12.84 -0.31 11.04
C ASN A 47 12.27 -1.33 10.05
N ALA A 48 10.94 -1.42 9.94
CA ALA A 48 10.28 -2.38 9.07
C ALA A 48 10.38 -1.99 7.58
N TYR A 49 10.37 -0.69 7.29
CA TYR A 49 10.45 -0.15 5.92
C TYR A 49 11.78 0.55 5.70
N CYS A 50 12.56 0.08 4.74
CA CYS A 50 13.82 0.70 4.34
C CYS A 50 13.66 1.71 3.19
N HIS A 51 12.54 1.66 2.46
CA HIS A 51 12.19 2.59 1.40
C HIS A 51 10.68 2.86 1.42
N LEU A 52 10.29 4.11 1.24
CA LEU A 52 8.91 4.55 1.15
C LEU A 52 8.75 5.50 -0.04
N ASP A 53 7.64 5.38 -0.75
CA ASP A 53 7.20 6.33 -1.77
C ASP A 53 5.76 6.76 -1.47
N PRO A 54 5.57 7.69 -0.53
CA PRO A 54 4.22 8.14 -0.14
C PRO A 54 3.46 8.80 -1.29
N GLU A 55 4.14 9.59 -2.12
CA GLU A 55 3.51 10.28 -3.25
C GLU A 55 3.03 9.30 -4.31
N GLY A 56 3.85 8.34 -4.69
CA GLY A 56 3.51 7.28 -5.63
C GLY A 56 2.36 6.40 -5.09
N ALA A 57 2.41 6.03 -3.82
CA ALA A 57 1.36 5.26 -3.18
C ALA A 57 0.01 6.00 -3.20
N LEU A 58 0.00 7.30 -2.88
CA LEU A 58 -1.22 8.12 -2.92
C LEU A 58 -1.71 8.33 -4.36
N ALA A 59 -0.83 8.50 -5.33
CA ALA A 59 -1.22 8.61 -6.74
C ALA A 59 -1.89 7.31 -7.22
N ALA A 60 -1.31 6.15 -6.91
CA ALA A 60 -1.91 4.84 -7.22
C ALA A 60 -3.27 4.65 -6.52
N ALA A 61 -3.38 5.07 -5.26
CA ALA A 61 -4.63 5.01 -4.51
C ALA A 61 -5.74 5.86 -5.13
N ARG A 62 -5.43 7.06 -5.63
CA ARG A 62 -6.42 7.91 -6.34
C ARG A 62 -6.93 7.25 -7.63
N LEU A 63 -6.05 6.60 -8.39
CA LEU A 63 -6.46 5.86 -9.58
C LEU A 63 -7.35 4.66 -9.22
N SER A 64 -7.05 3.96 -8.14
CA SER A 64 -7.88 2.87 -7.63
C SER A 64 -9.24 3.39 -7.17
N GLU A 65 -9.28 4.49 -6.42
CA GLU A 65 -10.53 5.13 -5.98
C GLU A 65 -11.45 5.45 -7.17
N GLN A 66 -10.90 6.01 -8.24
CA GLN A 66 -11.65 6.30 -9.47
C GLN A 66 -12.25 5.02 -10.07
N ARG A 67 -11.49 3.91 -10.10
CA ARG A 67 -11.99 2.63 -10.59
C ARG A 67 -13.13 2.08 -9.73
N TRP A 68 -12.99 2.14 -8.40
CA TRP A 68 -14.06 1.71 -7.49
C TRP A 68 -15.32 2.58 -7.62
N MET A 69 -15.16 3.89 -7.79
CA MET A 69 -16.30 4.80 -8.01
C MET A 69 -17.00 4.51 -9.33
N ALA A 70 -16.26 4.12 -10.37
CA ALA A 70 -16.79 3.74 -11.67
C ALA A 70 -17.34 2.30 -11.71
N GLY A 71 -17.20 1.52 -10.63
CA GLY A 71 -17.64 0.12 -10.59
C GLY A 71 -16.75 -0.84 -11.41
N SER A 72 -15.51 -0.45 -11.71
CA SER A 72 -14.57 -1.21 -12.55
C SER A 72 -13.19 -1.41 -11.90
N PRO A 73 -13.12 -2.03 -10.71
CA PRO A 73 -11.83 -2.37 -10.11
C PRO A 73 -11.04 -3.33 -11.01
N LYS A 74 -9.70 -3.23 -10.98
CA LYS A 74 -8.82 -4.09 -11.80
C LYS A 74 -8.76 -5.54 -11.33
N GLY A 75 -9.03 -5.79 -10.06
CA GLY A 75 -8.94 -7.13 -9.49
C GLY A 75 -9.46 -7.16 -8.05
N LEU A 76 -9.30 -8.32 -7.42
CA LEU A 76 -9.84 -8.58 -6.07
C LEU A 76 -9.20 -7.72 -4.97
N THR A 77 -7.97 -7.27 -5.18
CA THR A 77 -7.18 -6.52 -4.20
C THR A 77 -6.87 -5.09 -4.64
N ASP A 78 -7.57 -4.58 -5.67
CA ASP A 78 -7.35 -3.23 -6.17
C ASP A 78 -7.49 -2.20 -5.04
N GLY A 79 -6.43 -1.41 -4.82
CA GLY A 79 -6.39 -0.37 -3.80
C GLY A 79 -6.02 -0.83 -2.39
N VAL A 80 -5.73 -2.11 -2.18
CA VAL A 80 -5.21 -2.60 -0.89
C VAL A 80 -3.73 -2.21 -0.77
N PRO A 81 -3.32 -1.50 0.31
CA PRO A 81 -1.91 -1.20 0.54
C PRO A 81 -1.07 -2.47 0.69
N LEU A 82 0.10 -2.50 0.08
CA LEU A 82 1.00 -3.65 0.09
C LEU A 82 2.41 -3.23 0.46
N GLY A 83 3.00 -3.95 1.42
CA GLY A 83 4.44 -3.92 1.68
C GLY A 83 5.14 -5.00 0.85
N VAL A 84 6.16 -4.60 0.09
CA VAL A 84 6.96 -5.53 -0.71
C VAL A 84 8.32 -5.74 -0.04
N LYS A 85 8.75 -6.99 0.10
CA LYS A 85 10.04 -7.32 0.70
C LYS A 85 11.19 -6.75 -0.15
N ASP A 86 12.22 -6.25 0.51
CA ASP A 86 13.38 -5.56 -0.11
C ASP A 86 14.26 -6.45 -1.03
N ASN A 87 13.93 -7.71 -1.20
CA ASN A 87 14.56 -8.62 -2.17
C ASN A 87 13.67 -8.91 -3.39
N ILE A 88 12.55 -8.20 -3.53
CA ILE A 88 11.62 -8.31 -4.65
C ILE A 88 11.66 -6.99 -5.41
N ALA A 89 11.94 -7.03 -6.71
CA ALA A 89 12.06 -5.83 -7.53
C ALA A 89 10.71 -5.12 -7.72
N VAL A 90 10.72 -3.82 -7.43
CA VAL A 90 9.63 -2.89 -7.74
C VAL A 90 10.22 -1.77 -8.58
N ALA A 91 9.67 -1.53 -9.75
CA ALA A 91 10.13 -0.45 -10.63
C ALA A 91 10.08 0.90 -9.92
N GLY A 92 11.14 1.68 -10.04
CA GLY A 92 11.26 2.99 -9.38
C GLY A 92 11.75 2.93 -7.92
N MET A 93 11.94 1.75 -7.35
CA MET A 93 12.46 1.56 -5.98
C MET A 93 13.76 0.77 -5.99
N PRO A 94 14.73 1.08 -5.10
CA PRO A 94 15.95 0.28 -4.97
C PRO A 94 15.63 -1.07 -4.31
N SER A 95 16.37 -2.12 -4.68
CA SER A 95 16.38 -3.41 -3.96
C SER A 95 17.71 -3.55 -3.23
N ARG A 96 17.69 -3.46 -1.92
CA ARG A 96 18.90 -3.37 -1.10
C ARG A 96 19.34 -4.70 -0.49
N PHE A 97 18.46 -5.71 -0.44
CA PHE A 97 18.75 -7.03 0.14
C PHE A 97 19.28 -6.96 1.58
N GLY A 98 18.90 -5.93 2.32
CA GLY A 98 19.40 -5.69 3.68
C GLY A 98 20.89 -5.33 3.76
N SER A 99 21.53 -4.94 2.65
CA SER A 99 22.96 -4.69 2.58
C SER A 99 23.27 -3.24 2.18
N LYS A 100 24.29 -2.66 2.80
CA LYS A 100 24.85 -1.36 2.41
C LYS A 100 25.74 -1.44 1.17
N LEU A 101 26.11 -2.64 0.74
CA LEU A 101 26.98 -2.88 -0.42
C LEU A 101 26.21 -2.95 -1.75
N THR A 102 24.90 -3.05 -1.71
CA THR A 102 24.06 -3.06 -2.93
C THR A 102 23.88 -1.66 -3.50
N SER A 103 23.60 -1.58 -4.82
CA SER A 103 23.27 -0.32 -5.47
C SER A 103 22.03 0.33 -4.85
N THR A 104 22.02 1.66 -4.82
CA THR A 104 20.86 2.47 -4.45
C THR A 104 20.02 2.86 -5.67
N ASP A 105 20.41 2.42 -6.87
CA ASP A 105 19.68 2.73 -8.09
C ASP A 105 18.31 2.07 -8.09
N PRO A 106 17.27 2.77 -8.57
CA PRO A 106 15.95 2.19 -8.72
C PRO A 106 15.95 1.02 -9.70
N GLN A 107 15.16 0.00 -9.40
CA GLN A 107 14.88 -1.09 -10.35
C GLN A 107 14.11 -0.55 -11.56
N THR A 108 14.34 -1.14 -12.72
CA THR A 108 13.71 -0.72 -13.98
C THR A 108 12.47 -1.52 -14.34
N ILE A 109 12.27 -2.67 -13.68
CA ILE A 109 11.14 -3.57 -13.92
C ILE A 109 10.55 -4.05 -12.60
N ASP A 110 9.28 -4.39 -12.64
CA ASP A 110 8.60 -5.09 -11.55
C ASP A 110 8.86 -6.59 -11.63
N ALA A 111 9.03 -7.23 -10.48
CA ALA A 111 9.00 -8.69 -10.40
C ALA A 111 7.61 -9.22 -10.81
N PRO A 112 7.52 -10.46 -11.36
CA PRO A 112 6.23 -11.02 -11.81
C PRO A 112 5.12 -11.01 -10.74
N ALA A 113 5.48 -11.21 -9.48
CA ALA A 113 4.53 -11.13 -8.38
C ALA A 113 3.96 -9.72 -8.20
N VAL A 114 4.79 -8.68 -8.36
CA VAL A 114 4.38 -7.27 -8.25
C VAL A 114 3.48 -6.88 -9.43
N VAL A 115 3.80 -7.35 -10.64
CA VAL A 115 2.98 -7.08 -11.84
C VAL A 115 1.55 -7.62 -11.70
N ARG A 116 1.37 -8.72 -10.94
CA ARG A 116 0.08 -9.41 -10.80
C ARG A 116 -0.77 -8.95 -9.62
N LEU A 117 -0.20 -8.13 -8.76
CA LEU A 117 -0.90 -7.56 -7.61
C LEU A 117 -1.49 -6.19 -7.93
#